data_09788edbd7e1b70c11dfcc37e7176e66
#
_entry.id   09788edbd7e1b70c11dfcc37e7176e66
#
_cell.length_a   1.000
_cell.length_b   1.000
_cell.length_c   1.000
_cell.angle_alpha   90.00
_cell.angle_beta   90.00
_cell.angle_gamma   90.00
#
_symmetry.space_group_name_H-M   'P 1'
#
loop_
_entity.id
_entity.type
_entity.pdbx_description
1 polymer ?
#
loop_
_entity_poly.entity_id
_entity_poly.type
_entity_poly.pdbx_seq_one_letter_code
_entity_poly.pdbx_strand_id
1 'polypeptide(L)'
;MFCSKIIMEALPNIHLLGTLVMVYTIAYGKKALIPIYIYVFANGLYAGFATWWIPYLYVWAILWAVTMLIPKRLPKKALFVIYPVVCCLHGLTFGVLYAPVQALIHGFNFDQTLAWIASGFAFDILHGVGNFFAGLLIIPLSDTLQRLSKNQI
;
A
#
# COMPACT_ATOMS: atom_id res chain seq x y z
N MET A 1 -5.06 -4.41 9.14
CA MET A 1 -3.76 -3.90 8.66
C MET A 1 -2.63 -4.30 9.61
N PHE A 2 -2.61 -3.85 10.85
CA PHE A 2 -1.50 -4.13 11.78
C PHE A 2 -1.31 -5.65 12.04
N CYS A 3 -2.37 -6.37 12.40
CA CYS A 3 -2.30 -7.82 12.62
C CYS A 3 -1.83 -8.60 11.36
N SER A 4 -2.29 -8.21 10.16
CA SER A 4 -1.84 -8.88 8.93
C SER A 4 -0.35 -8.67 8.67
N LYS A 5 0.21 -7.50 9.04
CA LYS A 5 1.64 -7.26 8.95
C LYS A 5 2.42 -8.18 9.88
N ILE A 6 2.01 -8.30 11.15
CA ILE A 6 2.71 -9.15 12.12
C ILE A 6 2.66 -10.62 11.71
N ILE A 7 1.49 -11.13 11.30
CA ILE A 7 1.33 -12.54 10.86
C ILE A 7 2.23 -12.86 9.66
N MET A 8 2.41 -11.88 8.75
CA MET A 8 3.17 -12.05 7.53
C MET A 8 4.62 -11.52 7.64
N GLU A 9 5.09 -11.17 8.84
CA GLU A 9 6.42 -10.57 9.04
C GLU A 9 7.58 -11.49 8.62
N ALA A 10 7.36 -12.81 8.66
CA ALA A 10 8.32 -13.81 8.18
C ALA A 10 8.45 -13.83 6.63
N LEU A 11 7.55 -13.19 5.89
CA LEU A 11 7.54 -13.15 4.44
C LEU A 11 8.07 -11.78 3.97
N PRO A 12 9.31 -11.69 3.46
CA PRO A 12 9.89 -10.41 3.06
C PRO A 12 9.07 -9.77 1.93
N ASN A 13 8.60 -8.55 2.16
CA ASN A 13 7.80 -7.74 1.21
C ASN A 13 6.50 -8.39 0.70
N ILE A 14 6.03 -9.47 1.31
CA ILE A 14 4.74 -10.09 1.02
C ILE A 14 3.79 -9.79 2.19
N HIS A 15 2.82 -8.92 1.97
CA HIS A 15 1.84 -8.54 2.98
C HIS A 15 0.56 -7.99 2.34
N LEU A 16 -0.52 -7.95 3.11
CA LEU A 16 -1.83 -7.49 2.64
C LEU A 16 -2.03 -5.96 2.74
N LEU A 17 -1.00 -5.17 3.01
CA LEU A 17 -1.18 -3.74 3.31
C LEU A 17 -1.73 -2.96 2.12
N GLY A 18 -1.13 -3.10 0.94
CA GLY A 18 -1.62 -2.45 -0.28
C GLY A 18 -3.07 -2.82 -0.57
N THR A 19 -3.38 -4.12 -0.51
CA THR A 19 -4.74 -4.64 -0.65
C THR A 19 -5.71 -4.00 0.34
N LEU A 20 -5.36 -3.95 1.63
CA LEU A 20 -6.23 -3.41 2.68
C LEU A 20 -6.39 -1.89 2.58
N VAL A 21 -5.35 -1.15 2.16
CA VAL A 21 -5.47 0.28 1.85
C VAL A 21 -6.52 0.49 0.77
N MET A 22 -6.47 -0.29 -0.33
CA MET A 22 -7.44 -0.18 -1.41
C MET A 22 -8.84 -0.61 -0.97
N VAL A 23 -8.98 -1.71 -0.22
CA VAL A 23 -10.25 -2.20 0.33
C VAL A 23 -10.93 -1.12 1.19
N TYR A 24 -10.22 -0.53 2.14
CA TYR A 24 -10.77 0.55 2.96
C TYR A 24 -11.10 1.79 2.14
N THR A 25 -10.30 2.11 1.13
CA THR A 25 -10.55 3.24 0.24
C THR A 25 -11.84 3.05 -0.56
N ILE A 26 -12.06 1.86 -1.11
CA ILE A 26 -13.28 1.51 -1.86
C ILE A 26 -14.51 1.54 -0.95
N ALA A 27 -14.37 1.02 0.28
CA ALA A 27 -15.48 0.94 1.24
C ALA A 27 -15.82 2.31 1.86
N TYR A 28 -14.84 3.09 2.28
CA TYR A 28 -15.02 4.27 3.13
C TYR A 28 -14.62 5.59 2.46
N GLY A 29 -14.04 5.55 1.26
CA GLY A 29 -13.62 6.76 0.53
C GLY A 29 -12.61 7.58 1.31
N LYS A 30 -12.91 8.89 1.53
CA LYS A 30 -12.01 9.79 2.27
C LYS A 30 -11.76 9.35 3.72
N LYS A 31 -12.73 8.70 4.36
CA LYS A 31 -12.61 8.21 5.75
C LYS A 31 -11.61 7.06 5.89
N ALA A 32 -11.18 6.43 4.79
CA ALA A 32 -10.17 5.39 4.80
C ALA A 32 -8.80 5.87 5.31
N LEU A 33 -8.50 7.16 5.20
CA LEU A 33 -7.28 7.73 5.76
C LEU A 33 -7.17 7.52 7.29
N ILE A 34 -8.31 7.44 8.00
CA ILE A 34 -8.30 7.21 9.45
C ILE A 34 -7.64 5.85 9.81
N PRO A 35 -8.14 4.69 9.36
CA PRO A 35 -7.52 3.41 9.66
C PRO A 35 -6.11 3.27 9.02
N ILE A 36 -5.83 3.94 7.89
CA ILE A 36 -4.49 3.94 7.29
C ILE A 36 -3.50 4.62 8.24
N TYR A 37 -3.79 5.81 8.74
CA TYR A 37 -2.88 6.51 9.63
C TYR A 37 -2.82 5.90 11.03
N ILE A 38 -3.92 5.32 11.55
CA ILE A 38 -3.86 4.49 12.77
C ILE A 38 -2.83 3.35 12.58
N TYR A 39 -2.84 2.68 11.42
CA TYR A 39 -1.84 1.66 11.11
C TYR A 39 -0.42 2.24 11.07
N VAL A 40 -0.21 3.37 10.38
CA VAL A 40 1.11 4.01 10.24
C VAL A 40 1.68 4.35 11.63
N PHE A 41 0.90 4.96 12.50
CA PHE A 41 1.33 5.29 13.86
C PHE A 41 1.53 4.05 14.74
N ALA A 42 0.63 3.07 14.68
CA ALA A 42 0.79 1.81 15.42
C ALA A 42 2.08 1.07 15.00
N ASN A 43 2.44 1.11 13.72
CA ASN A 43 3.67 0.52 13.22
C ASN A 43 4.91 1.27 13.74
N GLY A 44 4.87 2.61 13.81
CA GLY A 44 5.91 3.42 14.42
C GLY A 44 6.08 3.16 15.92
N LEU A 45 4.97 2.98 16.64
CA LEU A 45 5.00 2.60 18.06
C LEU A 45 5.59 1.19 18.29
N TYR A 46 5.29 0.26 17.40
CA TYR A 46 5.75 -1.13 17.50
C TYR A 46 7.23 -1.29 17.14
N ALA A 47 7.66 -0.71 16.01
CA ALA A 47 9.00 -0.92 15.45
C ALA A 47 9.94 0.28 15.64
N GLY A 48 9.48 1.33 16.32
CA GLY A 48 10.20 2.57 16.55
C GLY A 48 10.02 3.61 15.44
N PHE A 49 9.96 4.88 15.83
CA PHE A 49 9.93 6.02 14.92
C PHE A 49 11.36 6.32 14.44
N ALA A 50 11.78 5.69 13.37
CA ALA A 50 13.08 5.91 12.73
C ALA A 50 12.91 6.42 11.29
N THR A 51 14.02 6.59 10.57
CA THR A 51 14.04 7.13 9.21
C THR A 51 13.18 6.34 8.22
N TRP A 52 13.09 5.02 8.41
CA TRP A 52 12.25 4.13 7.60
C TRP A 52 10.75 4.44 7.70
N TRP A 53 10.30 5.05 8.79
CA TRP A 53 8.89 5.35 9.04
C TRP A 53 8.41 6.60 8.29
N ILE A 54 9.31 7.56 8.02
CA ILE A 54 8.95 8.84 7.38
C ILE A 54 8.23 8.63 6.04
N PRO A 55 8.69 7.76 5.10
CA PRO A 55 7.97 7.50 3.85
C PRO A 55 6.55 6.96 4.06
N TYR A 56 6.27 6.24 5.14
CA TYR A 56 4.94 5.69 5.41
C TYR A 56 3.88 6.79 5.59
N LEU A 57 4.29 8.01 5.92
CA LEU A 57 3.37 9.15 6.02
C LEU A 57 2.72 9.51 4.68
N TYR A 58 3.35 9.18 3.54
CA TYR A 58 2.80 9.53 2.23
C TYR A 58 2.61 8.33 1.28
N VAL A 59 3.40 7.28 1.39
CA VAL A 59 3.35 6.15 0.45
C VAL A 59 1.94 5.51 0.41
N TRP A 60 1.33 5.31 1.57
CA TRP A 60 -0.03 4.76 1.67
C TRP A 60 -1.10 5.76 1.25
N ALA A 61 -0.87 7.05 1.48
CA ALA A 61 -1.76 8.11 1.01
C ALA A 61 -1.73 8.24 -0.53
N ILE A 62 -0.58 7.99 -1.18
CA ILE A 62 -0.50 7.91 -2.64
C ILE A 62 -1.35 6.77 -3.17
N LEU A 63 -1.26 5.56 -2.61
CA LEU A 63 -2.10 4.44 -3.02
C LEU A 63 -3.59 4.71 -2.79
N TRP A 64 -3.94 5.33 -1.66
CA TRP A 64 -5.28 5.81 -1.38
C TRP A 64 -5.75 6.79 -2.46
N ALA A 65 -4.96 7.81 -2.80
CA ALA A 65 -5.31 8.82 -3.79
C ALA A 65 -5.51 8.19 -5.19
N VAL A 66 -4.59 7.34 -5.64
CA VAL A 66 -4.71 6.62 -6.91
C VAL A 66 -5.98 5.77 -6.93
N THR A 67 -6.27 5.06 -5.83
CA THR A 67 -7.50 4.24 -5.73
C THR A 67 -8.77 5.11 -5.81
N MET A 68 -8.75 6.31 -5.21
CA MET A 68 -9.86 7.27 -5.28
C MET A 68 -10.12 7.80 -6.69
N LEU A 69 -9.09 7.86 -7.55
CA LEU A 69 -9.20 8.31 -8.94
C LEU A 69 -9.81 7.25 -9.87
N ILE A 70 -9.85 5.97 -9.47
CA ILE A 70 -10.45 4.91 -10.27
C ILE A 70 -11.98 5.10 -10.32
N PRO A 71 -12.59 5.23 -11.53
CA PRO A 71 -14.02 5.47 -11.64
C PRO A 71 -14.84 4.29 -11.12
N LYS A 72 -15.70 4.52 -10.14
CA LYS A 72 -16.54 3.48 -9.52
C LYS A 72 -17.59 2.87 -10.46
N ARG A 73 -17.90 3.55 -11.58
CA ARG A 73 -18.88 3.11 -12.60
C ARG A 73 -18.33 2.10 -13.61
N LEU A 74 -17.06 1.74 -13.51
CA LEU A 74 -16.48 0.72 -14.38
C LEU A 74 -17.12 -0.65 -14.14
N PRO A 75 -17.24 -1.49 -15.19
CA PRO A 75 -17.73 -2.86 -15.04
C PRO A 75 -16.89 -3.65 -14.03
N LYS A 76 -17.53 -4.49 -13.21
CA LYS A 76 -16.80 -5.32 -12.22
C LYS A 76 -15.66 -6.13 -12.84
N LYS A 77 -15.85 -6.65 -14.07
CA LYS A 77 -14.79 -7.37 -14.81
C LYS A 77 -13.54 -6.51 -15.04
N ALA A 78 -13.71 -5.23 -15.40
CA ALA A 78 -12.59 -4.31 -15.56
C ALA A 78 -11.91 -4.00 -14.21
N LEU A 79 -12.69 -3.75 -13.16
CA LEU A 79 -12.16 -3.50 -11.81
C LEU A 79 -11.39 -4.71 -11.26
N PHE A 80 -11.80 -5.94 -11.62
CA PHE A 80 -11.11 -7.17 -11.23
C PHE A 80 -9.68 -7.28 -11.81
N VAL A 81 -9.40 -6.55 -12.89
CA VAL A 81 -8.06 -6.44 -13.47
C VAL A 81 -7.35 -5.18 -12.97
N ILE A 82 -8.04 -4.04 -12.96
CA ILE A 82 -7.44 -2.74 -12.63
C ILE A 82 -6.90 -2.72 -11.19
N TYR A 83 -7.65 -3.21 -10.21
CA TYR A 83 -7.22 -3.15 -8.81
C TYR A 83 -5.97 -3.97 -8.51
N PRO A 84 -5.84 -5.24 -8.92
CA PRO A 84 -4.59 -5.99 -8.75
C PRO A 84 -3.41 -5.34 -9.47
N VAL A 85 -3.64 -4.80 -10.69
CA VAL A 85 -2.59 -4.11 -11.46
C VAL A 85 -2.13 -2.84 -10.73
N VAL A 86 -3.05 -2.02 -10.23
CA VAL A 86 -2.69 -0.81 -9.46
C VAL A 86 -1.95 -1.17 -8.18
N CYS A 87 -2.39 -2.20 -7.47
CA CYS A 87 -1.72 -2.69 -6.26
C CYS A 87 -0.30 -3.20 -6.56
N CYS A 88 -0.15 -3.94 -7.67
CA CYS A 88 1.13 -4.41 -8.19
C CYS A 88 2.08 -3.25 -8.52
N LEU A 89 1.60 -2.28 -9.31
CA LEU A 89 2.39 -1.11 -9.71
C LEU A 89 2.87 -0.32 -8.49
N HIS A 90 2.02 -0.15 -7.46
CA HIS A 90 2.43 0.48 -6.22
C HIS A 90 3.55 -0.30 -5.53
N GLY A 91 3.50 -1.64 -5.50
CA GLY A 91 4.57 -2.48 -4.98
C GLY A 91 5.86 -2.37 -5.78
N LEU A 92 5.78 -2.39 -7.12
CA LEU A 92 6.92 -2.24 -8.02
C LEU A 92 7.59 -0.86 -7.91
N THR A 93 6.86 0.18 -7.56
CA THR A 93 7.37 1.55 -7.43
C THR A 93 7.71 1.93 -5.99
N PHE A 94 7.64 0.99 -5.06
CA PHE A 94 7.78 1.26 -3.63
C PHE A 94 9.15 1.85 -3.29
N GLY A 95 10.24 1.30 -3.82
CA GLY A 95 11.59 1.84 -3.68
C GLY A 95 11.72 3.25 -4.27
N VAL A 96 11.11 3.50 -5.43
CA VAL A 96 11.08 4.84 -6.04
C VAL A 96 10.36 5.84 -5.14
N LEU A 97 9.25 5.44 -4.52
CA LEU A 97 8.51 6.29 -3.57
C LEU A 97 9.30 6.54 -2.27
N TYR A 98 10.14 5.61 -1.86
CA TYR A 98 11.01 5.74 -0.69
C TYR A 98 12.24 6.62 -0.94
N ALA A 99 12.76 6.61 -2.17
CA ALA A 99 14.02 7.22 -2.54
C ALA A 99 14.16 8.71 -2.17
N PRO A 100 13.14 9.59 -2.29
CA PRO A 100 13.28 11.00 -1.93
C PRO A 100 13.69 11.22 -0.48
N VAL A 101 13.11 10.48 0.46
CA VAL A 101 13.45 10.59 1.89
C VAL A 101 14.85 10.02 2.15
N GLN A 102 15.19 8.90 1.52
CA GLN A 102 16.52 8.31 1.65
C GLN A 102 17.61 9.26 1.13
N ALA A 103 17.38 9.87 -0.04
CA ALA A 103 18.29 10.83 -0.62
C ALA A 103 18.49 12.05 0.29
N LEU A 104 17.41 12.58 0.87
CA LEU A 104 17.48 13.72 1.80
C LEU A 104 18.25 13.39 3.08
N ILE A 105 18.01 12.22 3.68
CA ILE A 105 18.62 11.83 4.96
C ILE A 105 20.11 11.51 4.79
N HIS A 106 20.46 10.82 3.71
CA HIS A 106 21.84 10.35 3.48
C HIS A 106 22.67 11.28 2.58
N GLY A 107 22.08 12.37 2.09
CA GLY A 107 22.76 13.32 1.20
C GLY A 107 23.10 12.73 -0.16
N PHE A 108 22.30 11.79 -0.68
CA PHE A 108 22.54 11.16 -1.97
C PHE A 108 22.38 12.17 -3.11
N ASN A 109 23.33 12.15 -4.04
CA ASN A 109 23.15 12.78 -5.34
C ASN A 109 22.25 11.93 -6.24
N PHE A 110 21.99 12.39 -7.48
CA PHE A 110 21.09 11.70 -8.42
C PHE A 110 21.56 10.27 -8.72
N ASP A 111 22.85 10.07 -9.04
CA ASP A 111 23.39 8.76 -9.39
C ASP A 111 23.36 7.79 -8.20
N GLN A 112 23.64 8.26 -7.00
CA GLN A 112 23.54 7.48 -5.77
C GLN A 112 22.09 7.09 -5.46
N THR A 113 21.13 7.99 -5.73
CA THR A 113 19.70 7.69 -5.58
C THR A 113 19.27 6.61 -6.56
N LEU A 114 19.69 6.68 -7.83
CA LEU A 114 19.41 5.63 -8.81
C LEU A 114 20.05 4.30 -8.43
N ALA A 115 21.30 4.31 -7.95
CA ALA A 115 21.97 3.11 -7.48
C ALA A 115 21.24 2.47 -6.29
N TRP A 116 20.74 3.30 -5.36
CA TRP A 116 19.93 2.85 -4.22
C TRP A 116 18.62 2.19 -4.68
N ILE A 117 17.88 2.82 -5.60
CA ILE A 117 16.66 2.23 -6.20
C ILE A 117 16.99 0.90 -6.88
N ALA A 118 18.03 0.86 -7.70
CA ALA A 118 18.45 -0.34 -8.41
C ALA A 118 18.80 -1.50 -7.46
N SER A 119 19.48 -1.20 -6.35
CA SER A 119 19.82 -2.23 -5.35
C SER A 119 18.62 -2.84 -4.65
N GLY A 120 17.52 -2.07 -4.48
CA GLY A 120 16.28 -2.52 -3.87
C GLY A 120 15.30 -3.19 -4.85
N PHE A 121 15.54 -3.11 -6.15
CA PHE A 121 14.55 -3.48 -7.19
C PHE A 121 14.09 -4.94 -7.12
N ALA A 122 14.93 -5.87 -6.72
CA ALA A 122 14.53 -7.29 -6.53
C ALA A 122 13.45 -7.43 -5.44
N PHE A 123 13.52 -6.63 -4.38
CA PHE A 123 12.50 -6.60 -3.32
C PHE A 123 11.21 -5.94 -3.81
N ASP A 124 11.31 -4.91 -4.67
CA ASP A 124 10.14 -4.27 -5.28
C ASP A 124 9.41 -5.23 -6.23
N ILE A 125 10.14 -6.09 -6.98
CA ILE A 125 9.54 -7.15 -7.78
C ILE A 125 8.73 -8.12 -6.91
N LEU A 126 9.30 -8.62 -5.82
CA LEU A 126 8.60 -9.50 -4.88
C LEU A 126 7.37 -8.81 -4.29
N HIS A 127 7.50 -7.55 -3.91
CA HIS A 127 6.40 -6.73 -3.40
C HIS A 127 5.30 -6.55 -4.45
N GLY A 128 5.65 -6.24 -5.69
CA GLY A 128 4.70 -6.09 -6.79
C GLY A 128 3.95 -7.37 -7.09
N VAL A 129 4.65 -8.50 -7.20
CA VAL A 129 4.06 -9.82 -7.44
C VAL A 129 3.14 -10.22 -6.28
N GLY A 130 3.60 -10.07 -5.03
CA GLY A 130 2.79 -10.34 -3.84
C GLY A 130 1.51 -9.49 -3.81
N ASN A 131 1.64 -8.19 -4.11
CA ASN A 131 0.52 -7.27 -4.19
C ASN A 131 -0.45 -7.58 -5.34
N PHE A 132 0.04 -8.12 -6.47
CA PHE A 132 -0.83 -8.56 -7.55
C PHE A 132 -1.76 -9.68 -7.09
N PHE A 133 -1.20 -10.75 -6.51
CA PHE A 133 -2.00 -11.88 -6.04
C PHE A 133 -2.91 -11.50 -4.85
N ALA A 134 -2.41 -10.74 -3.89
CA ALA A 134 -3.21 -10.21 -2.81
C ALA A 134 -4.33 -9.27 -3.32
N GLY A 135 -4.05 -8.54 -4.39
CA GLY A 135 -4.97 -7.62 -5.06
C GLY A 135 -6.23 -8.29 -5.62
N LEU A 136 -6.17 -9.59 -5.95
CA LEU A 136 -7.34 -10.36 -6.38
C LEU A 136 -8.43 -10.41 -5.29
N LEU A 137 -8.06 -10.21 -4.03
CA LEU A 137 -8.97 -10.17 -2.88
C LEU A 137 -9.64 -8.81 -2.68
N ILE A 138 -9.24 -7.75 -3.41
CA ILE A 138 -9.75 -6.38 -3.19
C ILE A 138 -11.27 -6.32 -3.36
N ILE A 139 -11.81 -6.84 -4.46
CA ILE A 139 -13.26 -6.77 -4.71
C ILE A 139 -14.05 -7.58 -3.67
N PRO A 140 -13.79 -8.88 -3.44
CA PRO A 140 -14.57 -9.64 -2.48
C PRO A 140 -14.49 -9.07 -1.06
N LEU A 141 -13.33 -8.58 -0.62
CA LEU A 141 -13.18 -7.95 0.69
C LEU A 141 -13.93 -6.61 0.77
N SER A 142 -13.87 -5.79 -0.29
CA SER A 142 -14.59 -4.52 -0.33
C SER A 142 -16.10 -4.71 -0.32
N ASP A 143 -16.60 -5.66 -1.11
CA ASP A 143 -18.03 -5.98 -1.14
C ASP A 143 -18.52 -6.49 0.25
N THR A 144 -17.72 -7.32 0.91
CA THR A 144 -18.00 -7.82 2.26
C THR A 144 -18.04 -6.68 3.28
N LEU A 145 -17.02 -5.82 3.26
CA LEU A 145 -16.92 -4.71 4.20
C LEU A 145 -18.07 -3.70 4.03
N GLN A 146 -18.45 -3.41 2.79
CA GLN A 146 -19.60 -2.53 2.49
C GLN A 146 -20.93 -3.13 2.97
N ARG A 147 -21.13 -4.45 2.84
CA ARG A 147 -22.34 -5.13 3.36
C ARG A 147 -22.42 -5.05 4.88
N LEU A 148 -21.31 -5.33 5.57
CA LEU A 148 -21.25 -5.25 7.04
C LEU A 148 -21.53 -3.83 7.53
N SER A 149 -20.97 -2.82 6.87
CA SER A 149 -21.17 -1.41 7.22
C SER A 149 -22.64 -0.94 7.02
N LYS A 150 -23.35 -1.47 6.02
CA LYS A 150 -24.77 -1.15 5.78
C LYS A 150 -25.71 -1.78 6.80
N ASN A 151 -25.34 -2.92 7.36
CA ASN A 151 -26.17 -3.64 8.33
C ASN A 151 -26.03 -3.08 9.77
N GLN A 152 -25.17 -2.09 9.98
CA GLN A 152 -24.95 -1.47 11.30
C GLN A 152 -25.65 -0.11 11.45
N ILE A 153 -26.38 0.35 10.42
CA ILE A 153 -27.20 1.57 10.41
C ILE A 153 -28.67 1.18 10.34
#